data_749a33c71e27b08cec43b1ebdc1c206c
#
_entry.id   749a33c71e27b08cec43b1ebdc1c206c
#
_cell.length_a   1.000
_cell.length_b   1.000
_cell.length_c   1.000
_cell.angle_alpha   90.00
_cell.angle_beta   90.00
_cell.angle_gamma   90.00
#
_symmetry.space_group_name_H-M   'P 1'
#
loop_
_entity.id
_entity.type
_entity.pdbx_description
1 polymer ?
#
loop_
_entity_poly.entity_id
_entity_poly.type
_entity_poly.pdbx_seq_one_letter_code
_entity_poly.pdbx_strand_id
1 'polypeptide(L)'
;MGAYRFVHSADVHLDSPLRSLALRDPRLAEFVGNASRQVFTRTVDLCLDEQVNALLLAGDLYDGEQTSMKTARFLAEQLRRLDAADIEVFIIRGNHDALSKITKELVLPENVHLFGGRADAVEVSRDRGERPIAIHGLSFARPQAPESLLAKYRPPVAGAINIGLMHTSLDGSPPHDVYAPCSTSWPRASGTGRSGTSINVRRRKAPVPS
;
A
#
# COMPACT_ATOMS: atom_id res chain seq x y z
N MET A 1 -16.44 21.57 -4.19
CA MET A 1 -15.15 20.90 -4.40
C MET A 1 -15.02 19.78 -3.38
N GLY A 2 -15.13 18.54 -3.82
CA GLY A 2 -14.96 17.37 -2.93
C GLY A 2 -13.49 17.17 -2.62
N ALA A 3 -13.14 16.93 -1.35
CA ALA A 3 -11.79 16.53 -0.98
C ALA A 3 -11.53 15.10 -1.49
N TYR A 4 -10.38 14.85 -2.14
CA TYR A 4 -9.94 13.49 -2.42
C TYR A 4 -9.51 12.83 -1.10
N ARG A 5 -10.22 11.78 -0.70
CA ARG A 5 -9.97 11.06 0.55
C ARG A 5 -9.41 9.68 0.25
N PHE A 6 -8.46 9.25 1.03
CA PHE A 6 -7.93 7.90 0.93
C PHE A 6 -7.54 7.34 2.30
N VAL A 7 -7.56 6.02 2.40
CA VAL A 7 -6.96 5.28 3.51
C VAL A 7 -5.60 4.77 3.05
N HIS A 8 -4.59 4.83 3.91
CA HIS A 8 -3.27 4.29 3.67
C HIS A 8 -2.93 3.23 4.71
N SER A 9 -2.47 2.08 4.26
CA SER A 9 -2.01 0.97 5.10
C SER A 9 -0.75 0.33 4.51
N ALA A 10 0.08 -0.25 5.36
CA ALA A 10 1.28 -1.01 5.02
C ALA A 10 1.46 -2.14 6.03
N ASP A 11 2.38 -3.06 5.76
CA ASP A 11 2.82 -4.11 6.70
C ASP A 11 1.64 -4.93 7.25
N VAL A 12 0.74 -5.35 6.37
CA VAL A 12 -0.47 -6.08 6.73
C VAL A 12 -0.16 -7.52 7.11
N HIS A 13 0.82 -8.15 6.44
CA HIS A 13 1.30 -9.51 6.68
C HIS A 13 0.16 -10.52 6.84
N LEU A 14 -0.76 -10.55 5.85
CA LEU A 14 -1.93 -11.43 5.87
C LEU A 14 -1.51 -12.89 6.05
N ASP A 15 -2.07 -13.52 7.07
CA ASP A 15 -1.84 -14.92 7.41
C ASP A 15 -0.35 -15.27 7.56
N SER A 16 0.46 -14.33 8.04
CA SER A 16 1.89 -14.58 8.30
C SER A 16 2.07 -15.87 9.10
N PRO A 17 2.88 -16.81 8.61
CA PRO A 17 3.15 -18.05 9.32
C PRO A 17 4.09 -17.76 10.48
N LEU A 18 3.59 -17.32 11.60
CA LEU A 18 4.33 -17.05 12.83
C LEU A 18 5.02 -18.33 13.35
N ARG A 19 5.94 -18.88 12.52
CA ARG A 19 6.55 -20.22 12.73
C ARG A 19 7.14 -20.38 14.13
N SER A 20 7.88 -19.38 14.60
CA SER A 20 8.48 -19.41 15.94
C SER A 20 7.43 -19.36 17.06
N LEU A 21 6.33 -18.62 16.83
CA LEU A 21 5.23 -18.56 17.77
C LEU A 21 4.40 -19.83 17.73
N ALA A 22 4.13 -20.38 16.53
CA ALA A 22 3.39 -21.62 16.36
C ALA A 22 4.07 -22.84 17.02
N LEU A 23 5.41 -22.84 17.07
CA LEU A 23 6.18 -23.86 17.78
C LEU A 23 6.09 -23.76 19.31
N ARG A 24 5.83 -22.55 19.82
CA ARG A 24 5.73 -22.28 21.26
C ARG A 24 4.30 -22.32 21.78
N ASP A 25 3.39 -21.73 21.03
CA ASP A 25 1.97 -21.65 21.37
C ASP A 25 1.11 -21.64 20.09
N PRO A 26 0.59 -22.79 19.66
CA PRO A 26 -0.25 -22.91 18.47
C PRO A 26 -1.55 -22.09 18.56
N ARG A 27 -2.15 -21.95 19.75
CA ARG A 27 -3.39 -21.19 19.93
C ARG A 27 -3.17 -19.70 19.74
N LEU A 28 -2.05 -19.20 20.29
CA LEU A 28 -1.67 -17.80 20.12
C LEU A 28 -1.33 -17.49 18.65
N ALA A 29 -0.67 -18.42 17.96
CA ALA A 29 -0.37 -18.27 16.53
C ALA A 29 -1.64 -18.21 15.68
N GLU A 30 -2.64 -19.05 15.96
CA GLU A 30 -3.95 -19.00 15.30
C GLU A 30 -4.69 -17.69 15.59
N PHE A 31 -4.68 -17.25 16.84
CA PHE A 31 -5.29 -15.98 17.25
C PHE A 31 -4.68 -14.80 16.50
N VAL A 32 -3.37 -14.71 16.42
CA VAL A 32 -2.67 -13.60 15.71
C VAL A 32 -2.87 -13.71 14.21
N GLY A 33 -2.87 -14.91 13.63
CA GLY A 33 -3.18 -15.11 12.19
C GLY A 33 -4.58 -14.61 11.84
N ASN A 34 -5.57 -14.87 12.67
CA ASN A 34 -6.93 -14.35 12.50
C ASN A 34 -7.00 -12.81 12.70
N ALA A 35 -6.14 -12.25 13.56
CA ALA A 35 -6.13 -10.82 13.81
C ALA A 35 -5.74 -10.00 12.57
N SER A 36 -4.78 -10.46 11.76
CA SER A 36 -4.38 -9.77 10.52
C SER A 36 -5.55 -9.68 9.53
N ARG A 37 -6.34 -10.74 9.37
CA ARG A 37 -7.56 -10.71 8.55
C ARG A 37 -8.61 -9.76 9.11
N GLN A 38 -8.82 -9.78 10.43
CA GLN A 38 -9.78 -8.87 11.07
C GLN A 38 -9.37 -7.40 10.90
N VAL A 39 -8.09 -7.09 11.06
CA VAL A 39 -7.57 -5.74 10.86
C VAL A 39 -7.76 -5.31 9.41
N PHE A 40 -7.46 -6.17 8.44
CA PHE A 40 -7.66 -5.84 7.03
C PHE A 40 -9.14 -5.66 6.68
N THR A 41 -10.03 -6.53 7.20
CA THR A 41 -11.48 -6.36 7.03
C THR A 41 -11.95 -5.01 7.59
N ARG A 42 -11.51 -4.63 8.80
CA ARG A 42 -11.85 -3.32 9.39
C ARG A 42 -11.29 -2.15 8.59
N THR A 43 -10.14 -2.32 7.94
CA THR A 43 -9.58 -1.30 7.04
C THR A 43 -10.47 -1.11 5.82
N VAL A 44 -10.98 -2.20 5.24
CA VAL A 44 -11.94 -2.16 4.14
C VAL A 44 -13.27 -1.56 4.59
N ASP A 45 -13.79 -1.98 5.75
CA ASP A 45 -15.02 -1.41 6.33
C ASP A 45 -14.87 0.10 6.52
N LEU A 46 -13.74 0.57 7.04
CA LEU A 46 -13.45 2.00 7.17
C LEU A 46 -13.48 2.73 5.82
N CYS A 47 -12.93 2.12 4.76
CA CYS A 47 -12.98 2.70 3.42
C CYS A 47 -14.43 2.87 2.94
N LEU A 48 -15.27 1.87 3.18
CA LEU A 48 -16.68 1.86 2.79
C LEU A 48 -17.49 2.88 3.62
N ASP A 49 -17.32 2.88 4.93
CA ASP A 49 -18.05 3.76 5.85
C ASP A 49 -17.73 5.25 5.61
N GLU A 50 -16.45 5.55 5.37
CA GLU A 50 -15.98 6.90 5.09
C GLU A 50 -16.14 7.28 3.61
N GLN A 51 -16.59 6.37 2.75
CA GLN A 51 -16.75 6.59 1.31
C GLN A 51 -15.51 7.25 0.71
N VAL A 52 -14.34 6.65 0.95
CA VAL A 52 -13.07 7.19 0.44
C VAL A 52 -12.94 6.98 -1.07
N ASN A 53 -12.10 7.77 -1.72
CA ASN A 53 -11.84 7.60 -3.15
C ASN A 53 -10.84 6.47 -3.43
N ALA A 54 -9.94 6.18 -2.47
CA ALA A 54 -8.94 5.15 -2.67
C ALA A 54 -8.45 4.49 -1.38
N LEU A 55 -7.96 3.24 -1.52
CA LEU A 55 -7.14 2.54 -0.57
C LEU A 55 -5.72 2.41 -1.13
N LEU A 56 -4.71 2.88 -0.38
CA LEU A 56 -3.29 2.79 -0.73
C LEU A 56 -2.63 1.72 0.13
N LEU A 57 -2.11 0.66 -0.48
CA LEU A 57 -1.41 -0.44 0.19
C LEU A 57 0.08 -0.38 -0.12
N ALA A 58 0.87 0.05 0.86
CA ALA A 58 2.28 0.38 0.69
C ALA A 58 3.23 -0.76 1.05
N GLY A 59 3.00 -1.95 0.50
CA GLY A 59 3.90 -3.10 0.61
C GLY A 59 3.65 -3.99 1.82
N ASP A 60 4.30 -5.15 1.78
CA ASP A 60 4.26 -6.20 2.79
C ASP A 60 2.82 -6.65 3.13
N LEU A 61 2.05 -6.90 2.05
CA LEU A 61 0.70 -7.43 2.16
C LEU A 61 0.71 -8.90 2.58
N TYR A 62 1.78 -9.64 2.22
CA TYR A 62 2.03 -11.03 2.61
C TYR A 62 3.48 -11.29 2.97
N ASP A 63 3.75 -12.39 3.65
CA ASP A 63 5.09 -12.92 3.78
C ASP A 63 5.46 -13.81 2.59
N GLY A 64 6.59 -13.53 2.00
CA GLY A 64 7.28 -14.07 0.82
C GLY A 64 6.75 -15.33 0.13
N GLU A 65 6.84 -16.46 0.80
CA GLU A 65 6.50 -17.77 0.22
C GLU A 65 5.05 -18.19 0.48
N GLN A 66 4.21 -17.29 0.95
CA GLN A 66 2.80 -17.59 1.20
C GLN A 66 2.11 -17.96 -0.12
N THR A 67 1.71 -19.20 -0.25
CA THR A 67 1.00 -19.75 -1.43
C THR A 67 -0.43 -20.18 -1.07
N SER A 68 -0.95 -19.73 0.07
CA SER A 68 -2.27 -20.16 0.53
C SER A 68 -3.40 -19.63 -0.35
N MET A 69 -4.09 -20.51 -1.03
CA MET A 69 -5.31 -20.18 -1.77
C MET A 69 -6.41 -19.57 -0.89
N LYS A 70 -6.40 -19.88 0.41
CA LYS A 70 -7.34 -19.27 1.38
C LYS A 70 -7.04 -17.78 1.57
N THR A 71 -5.77 -17.40 1.66
CA THR A 71 -5.32 -16.02 1.76
C THR A 71 -5.65 -15.24 0.48
N ALA A 72 -5.34 -15.83 -0.68
CA ALA A 72 -5.66 -15.25 -1.98
C ALA A 72 -7.16 -14.98 -2.14
N ARG A 73 -8.00 -15.96 -1.79
CA ARG A 73 -9.46 -15.84 -1.86
C ARG A 73 -9.99 -14.77 -0.91
N PHE A 74 -9.49 -14.74 0.32
CA PHE A 74 -9.86 -13.71 1.30
C PHE A 74 -9.53 -12.30 0.77
N LEU A 75 -8.32 -12.09 0.26
CA LEU A 75 -7.95 -10.80 -0.31
C LEU A 75 -8.85 -10.43 -1.48
N ALA A 76 -9.06 -11.34 -2.44
CA ALA A 76 -9.92 -11.10 -3.59
C ALA A 76 -11.34 -10.71 -3.18
N GLU A 77 -11.88 -11.30 -2.12
CA GLU A 77 -13.20 -10.96 -1.58
C GLU A 77 -13.21 -9.53 -1.04
N GLN A 78 -12.20 -9.14 -0.26
CA GLN A 78 -12.12 -7.77 0.28
C GLN A 78 -11.94 -6.73 -0.85
N LEU A 79 -11.13 -7.02 -1.86
CA LEU A 79 -10.94 -6.13 -3.02
C LEU A 79 -12.23 -5.95 -3.83
N ARG A 80 -13.02 -7.04 -4.03
CA ARG A 80 -14.33 -6.94 -4.70
C ARG A 80 -15.34 -6.08 -3.92
N ARG A 81 -15.26 -6.03 -2.60
CA ARG A 81 -16.10 -5.13 -1.80
C ARG A 81 -15.80 -3.66 -2.10
N LEU A 82 -14.52 -3.34 -2.30
CA LEU A 82 -14.11 -1.99 -2.68
C LEU A 82 -14.50 -1.67 -4.12
N ASP A 83 -14.35 -2.63 -5.04
CA ASP A 83 -14.76 -2.53 -6.43
C ASP A 83 -16.26 -2.23 -6.56
N ALA A 84 -17.09 -2.97 -5.82
CA ALA A 84 -18.53 -2.76 -5.79
C ALA A 84 -18.95 -1.37 -5.23
N ALA A 85 -18.03 -0.66 -4.60
CA ALA A 85 -18.25 0.69 -4.04
C ALA A 85 -17.49 1.78 -4.83
N ASP A 86 -16.95 1.47 -6.01
CA ASP A 86 -16.16 2.37 -6.86
C ASP A 86 -14.94 3.00 -6.12
N ILE A 87 -14.33 2.23 -5.20
CA ILE A 87 -13.14 2.66 -4.46
C ILE A 87 -11.89 2.09 -5.14
N GLU A 88 -11.05 2.95 -5.66
CA GLU A 88 -9.78 2.59 -6.29
C GLU A 88 -8.80 1.98 -5.28
N VAL A 89 -8.03 0.98 -5.70
CA VAL A 89 -7.00 0.37 -4.85
C VAL A 89 -5.65 0.42 -5.53
N PHE A 90 -4.67 1.00 -4.85
CA PHE A 90 -3.30 1.10 -5.36
C PHE A 90 -2.38 0.27 -4.48
N ILE A 91 -1.66 -0.67 -5.09
CA ILE A 91 -0.82 -1.63 -4.38
C ILE A 91 0.61 -1.56 -4.90
N ILE A 92 1.57 -1.43 -3.99
CA ILE A 92 2.96 -1.77 -4.25
C ILE A 92 3.35 -3.00 -3.43
N ARG A 93 4.32 -3.75 -3.90
CA ARG A 93 4.94 -4.84 -3.12
C ARG A 93 6.11 -4.29 -2.34
N GLY A 94 6.24 -4.71 -1.09
CA GLY A 94 7.41 -4.48 -0.25
C GLY A 94 8.46 -5.57 -0.44
N ASN A 95 9.36 -5.71 0.52
CA ASN A 95 10.43 -6.69 0.48
C ASN A 95 9.92 -8.11 0.80
N HIS A 96 8.96 -8.28 1.68
CA HIS A 96 8.40 -9.57 2.04
C HIS A 96 7.57 -10.19 0.91
N ASP A 97 6.83 -9.40 0.17
CA ASP A 97 5.96 -9.87 -0.91
C ASP A 97 6.51 -9.62 -2.33
N ALA A 98 7.77 -9.19 -2.45
CA ALA A 98 8.44 -8.92 -3.74
C ALA A 98 8.36 -10.09 -4.72
N LEU A 99 8.52 -11.32 -4.22
CA LEU A 99 8.48 -12.56 -5.02
C LEU A 99 7.17 -13.32 -4.88
N SER A 100 6.15 -12.77 -4.22
CA SER A 100 4.87 -13.44 -4.00
C SER A 100 4.23 -13.87 -5.32
N LYS A 101 3.81 -15.13 -5.37
CA LYS A 101 3.06 -15.70 -6.50
C LYS A 101 1.57 -15.38 -6.40
N ILE A 102 1.04 -15.15 -5.21
CA ILE A 102 -0.39 -14.92 -4.98
C ILE A 102 -0.90 -13.77 -5.83
N THR A 103 -0.21 -12.63 -5.81
CA THR A 103 -0.62 -11.45 -6.60
C THR A 103 -0.47 -11.63 -8.11
N LYS A 104 0.30 -12.63 -8.56
CA LYS A 104 0.46 -12.94 -10.00
C LYS A 104 -0.64 -13.84 -10.53
N GLU A 105 -1.17 -14.71 -9.70
CA GLU A 105 -2.18 -15.73 -10.07
C GLU A 105 -3.60 -15.25 -9.74
N LEU A 106 -3.74 -14.21 -8.92
CA LEU A 106 -5.03 -13.65 -8.54
C LEU A 106 -5.58 -12.78 -9.69
N VAL A 107 -6.79 -13.08 -10.13
CA VAL A 107 -7.54 -12.17 -11.00
C VAL A 107 -8.03 -11.02 -10.12
N LEU A 108 -7.37 -9.87 -10.26
CA LEU A 108 -7.71 -8.65 -9.54
C LEU A 108 -8.90 -7.97 -10.22
N PRO A 109 -9.80 -7.31 -9.47
CA PRO A 109 -10.82 -6.42 -10.02
C PRO A 109 -10.21 -5.25 -10.81
N GLU A 110 -11.00 -4.60 -11.67
CA GLU A 110 -10.52 -3.54 -12.57
C GLU A 110 -10.08 -2.28 -11.81
N ASN A 111 -10.66 -2.01 -10.64
CA ASN A 111 -10.30 -0.90 -9.75
C ASN A 111 -8.95 -1.09 -9.03
N VAL A 112 -8.25 -2.23 -9.24
CA VAL A 112 -7.01 -2.53 -8.53
C VAL A 112 -5.80 -2.31 -9.41
N HIS A 113 -4.98 -1.34 -9.04
CA HIS A 113 -3.74 -0.97 -9.71
C HIS A 113 -2.53 -1.53 -8.95
N LEU A 114 -1.99 -2.65 -9.42
CA LEU A 114 -0.77 -3.24 -8.88
C LEU A 114 0.45 -2.71 -9.64
N PHE A 115 1.25 -1.88 -8.99
CA PHE A 115 2.49 -1.36 -9.58
C PHE A 115 3.55 -2.46 -9.73
N GLY A 116 4.26 -2.43 -10.85
CA GLY A 116 5.35 -3.36 -11.14
C GLY A 116 6.69 -2.95 -10.55
N GLY A 117 7.76 -3.67 -10.92
CA GLY A 117 9.15 -3.36 -10.53
C GLY A 117 9.78 -2.19 -11.32
N ARG A 118 9.00 -1.50 -12.15
CA ARG A 118 9.36 -0.23 -12.80
C ARG A 118 8.40 0.84 -12.29
N ALA A 119 8.95 2.02 -12.02
CA ALA A 119 8.14 3.14 -11.57
C ALA A 119 7.08 3.51 -12.61
N ASP A 120 5.85 3.67 -12.14
CA ASP A 120 4.72 4.08 -12.95
C ASP A 120 3.87 5.11 -12.21
N ALA A 121 2.96 5.75 -12.94
CA ALA A 121 2.00 6.69 -12.39
C ALA A 121 0.63 6.43 -13.01
N VAL A 122 -0.38 6.35 -12.16
CA VAL A 122 -1.78 6.24 -12.55
C VAL A 122 -2.47 7.57 -12.26
N GLU A 123 -3.09 8.15 -13.28
CA GLU A 123 -3.86 9.37 -13.13
C GLU A 123 -5.32 9.03 -12.87
N VAL A 124 -5.82 9.50 -11.74
CA VAL A 124 -7.23 9.40 -11.37
C VAL A 124 -7.92 10.70 -11.77
N SER A 125 -8.83 10.57 -12.71
CA SER A 125 -9.67 11.70 -13.14
C SER A 125 -10.64 12.11 -12.03
N ARG A 126 -10.92 13.40 -11.96
CA ARG A 126 -11.86 13.99 -11.02
C ARG A 126 -12.92 14.78 -11.77
N ASP A 127 -13.91 15.27 -11.07
CA ASP A 127 -14.94 16.13 -11.65
C ASP A 127 -14.37 17.33 -12.41
N ARG A 128 -15.13 17.82 -13.38
CA ARG A 128 -14.69 18.94 -14.23
C ARG A 128 -14.26 20.14 -13.39
N GLY A 129 -13.03 20.59 -13.64
CA GLY A 129 -12.43 21.75 -12.97
C GLY A 129 -11.64 21.41 -11.71
N GLU A 130 -11.61 20.16 -11.27
CA GLU A 130 -10.72 19.70 -10.19
C GLU A 130 -9.38 19.22 -10.75
N ARG A 131 -8.33 19.41 -9.96
CA ARG A 131 -6.99 18.93 -10.34
C ARG A 131 -6.98 17.39 -10.28
N PRO A 132 -6.47 16.69 -11.31
CA PRO A 132 -6.33 15.25 -11.29
C PRO A 132 -5.37 14.83 -10.16
N ILE A 133 -5.52 13.60 -9.70
CA ILE A 133 -4.60 12.96 -8.75
C ILE A 133 -3.72 12.00 -9.54
N ALA A 134 -2.41 12.06 -9.34
CA ALA A 134 -1.47 11.09 -9.89
C ALA A 134 -0.86 10.27 -8.75
N ILE A 135 -1.15 8.97 -8.74
CA ILE A 135 -0.58 8.03 -7.77
C ILE A 135 0.64 7.37 -8.43
N HIS A 136 1.81 7.62 -7.85
CA HIS A 136 3.06 7.04 -8.31
C HIS A 136 3.41 5.85 -7.45
N GLY A 137 3.79 4.74 -8.07
CA GLY A 137 4.17 3.52 -7.36
C GLY A 137 5.34 2.80 -7.99
N LEU A 138 6.06 2.07 -7.16
CA LEU A 138 7.15 1.18 -7.54
C LEU A 138 7.22 0.04 -6.53
N SER A 139 7.00 -1.18 -7.00
CA SER A 139 7.15 -2.39 -6.20
C SER A 139 8.60 -2.83 -6.10
N PHE A 140 8.95 -3.47 -4.99
CA PHE A 140 10.20 -4.20 -4.89
C PHE A 140 10.25 -5.31 -5.93
N ALA A 141 11.34 -5.37 -6.70
CA ALA A 141 11.59 -6.44 -7.66
C ALA A 141 12.24 -7.66 -7.00
N ARG A 142 12.90 -7.46 -5.86
CA ARG A 142 13.59 -8.47 -5.04
C ARG A 142 13.43 -8.11 -3.57
N PRO A 143 13.60 -9.06 -2.63
CA PRO A 143 13.49 -8.80 -1.20
C PRO A 143 14.49 -7.77 -0.66
N GLN A 144 15.53 -7.48 -1.41
CA GLN A 144 16.59 -6.54 -1.02
C GLN A 144 16.64 -5.38 -2.01
N ALA A 145 16.75 -4.17 -1.49
CA ALA A 145 16.96 -2.95 -2.25
C ALA A 145 18.10 -2.16 -1.59
N PRO A 146 19.38 -2.44 -1.98
CA PRO A 146 20.53 -1.80 -1.35
C PRO A 146 20.62 -0.31 -1.65
N GLU A 147 19.86 0.18 -2.62
CA GLU A 147 19.83 1.58 -3.01
C GLU A 147 18.41 2.16 -2.84
N SER A 148 18.36 3.47 -2.59
CA SER A 148 17.06 4.15 -2.53
C SER A 148 16.30 4.02 -3.85
N LEU A 149 15.05 3.56 -3.76
CA LEU A 149 14.17 3.47 -4.91
C LEU A 149 13.61 4.83 -5.35
N LEU A 150 13.76 5.88 -4.52
CA LEU A 150 13.17 7.19 -4.79
C LEU A 150 13.66 7.80 -6.10
N ALA A 151 14.94 7.65 -6.42
CA ALA A 151 15.52 8.14 -7.67
C ALA A 151 14.96 7.48 -8.93
N LYS A 152 14.29 6.33 -8.78
CA LYS A 152 13.68 5.58 -9.89
C LYS A 152 12.25 6.02 -10.19
N TYR A 153 11.61 6.82 -9.30
CA TYR A 153 10.25 7.30 -9.52
C TYR A 153 10.19 8.23 -10.71
N ARG A 154 9.05 8.22 -11.40
CA ARG A 154 8.80 9.15 -12.51
C ARG A 154 8.70 10.59 -11.99
N PRO A 155 9.07 11.58 -12.80
CA PRO A 155 8.80 12.98 -12.49
C PRO A 155 7.31 13.21 -12.18
N PRO A 156 6.99 14.21 -11.35
CA PRO A 156 5.60 14.56 -11.07
C PRO A 156 4.82 14.89 -12.35
N VAL A 157 3.59 14.44 -12.43
CA VAL A 157 2.65 14.79 -13.52
C VAL A 157 2.28 16.26 -13.38
N ALA A 158 2.51 17.03 -14.46
CA ALA A 158 2.22 18.46 -14.47
C ALA A 158 0.70 18.72 -14.33
N GLY A 159 0.35 19.68 -13.49
CA GLY A 159 -1.06 20.02 -13.23
C GLY A 159 -1.81 19.11 -12.28
N ALA A 160 -1.25 17.92 -11.93
CA ALA A 160 -1.84 16.99 -10.99
C ALA A 160 -1.39 17.24 -9.55
N ILE A 161 -2.14 16.70 -8.59
CA ILE A 161 -1.68 16.46 -7.22
C ILE A 161 -0.98 15.11 -7.23
N ASN A 162 0.32 15.10 -6.97
CA ASN A 162 1.13 13.89 -7.04
C ASN A 162 1.29 13.24 -5.66
N ILE A 163 0.97 11.95 -5.54
CA ILE A 163 1.11 11.13 -4.33
C ILE A 163 2.06 9.99 -4.64
N GLY A 164 3.18 9.90 -3.91
CA GLY A 164 4.13 8.80 -4.04
C GLY A 164 3.85 7.70 -3.03
N LEU A 165 3.65 6.47 -3.50
CA LEU A 165 3.46 5.29 -2.69
C LEU A 165 4.79 4.51 -2.66
N MET A 166 5.43 4.44 -1.49
CA MET A 166 6.75 3.84 -1.32
C MET A 166 6.80 2.97 -0.06
N HIS A 167 7.46 1.83 -0.17
CA HIS A 167 7.82 0.98 0.97
C HIS A 167 9.31 1.14 1.25
N THR A 168 9.69 1.70 2.43
CA THR A 168 11.08 2.01 2.77
C THR A 168 11.27 2.26 4.26
N SER A 169 12.51 2.07 4.74
CA SER A 169 12.94 2.57 6.06
C SER A 169 13.41 4.03 5.93
N LEU A 170 12.95 4.90 6.82
CA LEU A 170 13.32 6.31 6.79
C LEU A 170 14.63 6.62 7.51
N ASP A 171 15.00 5.80 8.48
CA ASP A 171 16.16 6.04 9.35
C ASP A 171 17.39 5.20 9.01
N GLY A 172 17.23 4.17 8.14
CA GLY A 172 18.32 3.32 7.69
C GLY A 172 19.10 2.61 8.80
N SER A 173 18.49 2.45 9.97
CA SER A 173 19.16 1.86 11.14
C SER A 173 19.46 0.37 10.91
N PRO A 174 20.70 -0.11 11.18
CA PRO A 174 21.01 -1.53 11.15
C PRO A 174 20.12 -2.32 12.16
N PRO A 175 19.75 -3.58 11.89
CA PRO A 175 20.34 -4.50 10.93
C PRO A 175 19.64 -4.58 9.56
N HIS A 176 18.90 -3.54 9.18
CA HIS A 176 18.03 -3.60 8.01
C HIS A 176 18.73 -3.10 6.76
N ASP A 177 19.66 -3.90 6.21
CA ASP A 177 20.26 -3.68 4.88
C ASP A 177 19.26 -3.81 3.72
N VAL A 178 17.95 -3.79 4.04
CA VAL A 178 16.88 -4.06 3.07
C VAL A 178 16.46 -2.81 2.34
N TYR A 179 16.68 -1.64 2.94
CA TYR A 179 16.31 -0.36 2.33
C TYR A 179 17.37 0.70 2.54
N ALA A 180 17.64 1.47 1.50
CA ALA A 180 18.40 2.69 1.68
C ALA A 180 17.53 3.78 2.29
N PRO A 181 18.03 4.54 3.27
CA PRO A 181 17.28 5.65 3.83
C PRO A 181 16.89 6.65 2.75
N CYS A 182 15.67 7.13 2.81
CA CYS A 182 15.19 8.17 1.91
C CYS A 182 15.75 9.52 2.35
N SER A 183 17.00 9.80 1.99
CA SER A 183 17.66 11.09 2.29
C SER A 183 17.29 12.20 1.30
N THR A 184 16.55 11.88 0.24
CA THR A 184 16.20 12.82 -0.83
C THR A 184 14.71 13.09 -0.86
N SER A 185 14.37 14.38 -0.87
CA SER A 185 13.00 14.80 -1.16
C SER A 185 12.63 14.44 -2.60
N TRP A 186 11.37 14.10 -2.83
CA TRP A 186 10.80 13.94 -4.17
C TRP A 186 11.20 15.13 -5.04
N PRO A 187 11.65 14.90 -6.31
CA PRO A 187 12.00 15.98 -7.20
C PRO A 187 10.81 16.95 -7.31
N ARG A 188 11.02 18.19 -6.90
CA ARG A 188 10.00 19.22 -7.12
C ARG A 188 9.94 19.49 -8.61
N ALA A 189 8.73 19.49 -9.18
CA ALA A 189 8.55 20.01 -10.52
C ALA A 189 9.11 21.44 -10.56
N SER A 190 10.05 21.68 -11.46
CA SER A 190 10.58 23.02 -11.73
C SER A 190 9.49 23.85 -12.40
N GLY A 191 8.65 24.46 -11.59
CA GLY A 191 7.57 25.33 -12.02
C GLY A 191 7.35 26.38 -10.96
N THR A 192 7.55 27.66 -11.32
CA THR A 192 7.27 28.83 -10.51
C THR A 192 5.78 28.94 -10.22
N GLY A 193 5.31 28.23 -9.21
CA GLY A 193 3.94 28.29 -8.72
C GLY A 193 3.91 27.86 -7.27
N ARG A 194 3.73 28.84 -6.37
CA ARG A 194 3.39 28.57 -4.98
C ARG A 194 2.02 27.91 -4.93
N SER A 195 1.97 26.59 -4.83
CA SER A 195 0.78 25.90 -4.33
C SER A 195 1.22 24.95 -3.23
N GLY A 196 1.10 25.43 -2.00
CA GLY A 196 1.23 24.61 -0.81
C GLY A 196 0.09 23.60 -0.79
N THR A 197 0.35 22.38 -1.20
CA THR A 197 -0.57 21.28 -0.97
C THR A 197 -0.29 20.76 0.44
N SER A 198 -1.12 21.13 1.39
CA SER A 198 -1.09 20.56 2.74
C SER A 198 -1.77 19.20 2.69
N ILE A 199 -1.01 18.14 2.86
CA ILE A 199 -1.58 16.82 3.11
C ILE A 199 -1.93 16.75 4.61
N ASN A 200 -3.21 16.78 4.91
CA ASN A 200 -3.70 16.66 6.28
C ASN A 200 -3.82 15.17 6.63
N VAL A 201 -2.76 14.59 7.22
CA VAL A 201 -2.76 13.19 7.65
C VAL A 201 -3.44 13.11 9.02
N ARG A 202 -4.69 12.70 9.05
CA ARG A 202 -5.35 12.32 10.31
C ARG A 202 -4.98 10.88 10.65
N ARG A 203 -4.07 10.70 11.59
CA ARG A 203 -3.82 9.38 12.20
C ARG A 203 -4.98 9.06 13.17
N ARG A 204 -5.84 8.12 12.84
CA ARG A 204 -6.70 7.47 13.84
C ARG A 204 -5.90 6.33 14.45
N LYS A 205 -5.58 6.40 15.75
CA LYS A 205 -5.15 5.21 16.50
C LYS A 205 -6.34 4.26 16.54
N ALA A 206 -6.12 3.01 16.14
CA ALA A 206 -7.10 1.97 16.40
C ALA A 206 -7.37 1.89 17.90
N PRO A 207 -8.63 1.71 18.34
CA PRO A 207 -8.91 1.49 19.75
C PRO A 207 -8.21 0.20 20.17
N VAL A 208 -7.41 0.29 21.23
CA VAL A 208 -6.81 -0.87 21.87
C VAL A 208 -7.97 -1.67 22.47
N PRO A 209 -8.18 -2.95 22.14
CA PRO A 209 -9.20 -3.75 22.78
C PRO A 209 -8.83 -3.88 24.25
N SER A 210 -9.79 -3.54 25.13
CA SER A 210 -9.77 -3.77 26.57
C SER A 210 -9.82 -5.25 26.90
#